data_208c7fa7a6549b580546e18eb369b5b0
#
_entry.id   208c7fa7a6549b580546e18eb369b5b0
#
_cell.length_a   1.000
_cell.length_b   1.000
_cell.length_c   1.000
_cell.angle_alpha   90.00
_cell.angle_beta   90.00
_cell.angle_gamma   90.00
#
_symmetry.space_group_name_H-M   'P 1'
#
loop_
_entity.id
_entity.type
_entity.pdbx_description
1 polymer ?
#
loop_
_entity_poly.entity_id
_entity_poly.type
_entity_poly.pdbx_seq_one_letter_code
_entity_poly.pdbx_strand_id
1 'polypeptide(L)'
;MASNTPRPTKAERRAAARAKAKALREEQERRERRAKITRRSLLGAATVVVVGAGAGLVVYSRKNTVVGNSFPGVAEADGSVTFGAPLTPGTSNDGAPVLDVFFDYSCHFCAAFDTLHTEEITTLLRDGRITLALRPCKILGQNWTDIVMNGMGLVLDQQPDTALDFHNAAFSLFSEIYNSQDGNRLTVDELASTAKSTGVSGSIVDAFNKTVKDNSYGTWTETGTGTFKDKGLQSTPTVLLDGTQLDLQTLSTETALTEAVDGLAGGASGTPAPGDDG
;
A
#
# COMPACT_ATOMS: atom_id res chain seq x y z
N MET A 1 17.78 -26.54 -43.76
CA MET A 1 19.16 -26.83 -43.27
C MET A 1 19.12 -26.72 -41.74
N ALA A 2 19.16 -27.86 -41.06
CA ALA A 2 19.16 -27.87 -39.59
C ALA A 2 20.59 -27.61 -39.10
N SER A 3 20.77 -26.55 -38.30
CA SER A 3 22.03 -26.18 -37.66
C SER A 3 22.41 -27.21 -36.61
N ASN A 4 23.47 -27.97 -36.89
CA ASN A 4 23.98 -29.01 -35.98
C ASN A 4 24.97 -28.37 -34.99
N THR A 5 24.44 -27.78 -33.92
CA THR A 5 25.25 -27.21 -32.83
C THR A 5 25.81 -28.35 -31.97
N PRO A 6 27.11 -28.55 -31.80
CA PRO A 6 27.68 -29.63 -31.01
C PRO A 6 27.27 -29.52 -29.53
N ARG A 7 26.93 -30.65 -28.92
CA ARG A 7 26.59 -30.66 -27.48
C ARG A 7 27.79 -30.32 -26.62
N PRO A 8 27.66 -29.40 -25.65
CA PRO A 8 28.79 -28.99 -24.82
C PRO A 8 29.33 -30.18 -24.01
N THR A 9 30.65 -30.25 -23.92
CA THR A 9 31.38 -31.28 -23.19
C THR A 9 31.10 -31.20 -21.67
N LYS A 10 31.41 -32.31 -20.95
CA LYS A 10 31.24 -32.36 -19.47
C LYS A 10 32.09 -31.27 -18.78
N ALA A 11 33.27 -30.92 -19.34
CA ALA A 11 34.15 -29.87 -18.84
C ALA A 11 33.54 -28.48 -19.02
N GLU A 12 32.95 -28.19 -20.17
CA GLU A 12 32.28 -26.91 -20.47
C GLU A 12 31.04 -26.71 -19.61
N ARG A 13 30.25 -27.75 -19.39
CA ARG A 13 29.08 -27.66 -18.46
C ARG A 13 29.51 -27.37 -17.03
N ARG A 14 30.62 -27.97 -16.55
CA ARG A 14 31.17 -27.68 -15.21
C ARG A 14 31.73 -26.26 -15.13
N ALA A 15 32.38 -25.76 -16.16
CA ALA A 15 32.88 -24.39 -16.24
C ALA A 15 31.72 -23.38 -16.24
N ALA A 16 30.69 -23.61 -17.03
CA ALA A 16 29.49 -22.77 -17.07
C ALA A 16 28.73 -22.75 -15.72
N ALA A 17 28.63 -23.91 -15.05
CA ALA A 17 28.00 -23.98 -13.72
C ALA A 17 28.82 -23.21 -12.66
N ARG A 18 30.15 -23.28 -12.70
CA ARG A 18 31.02 -22.50 -11.79
C ARG A 18 30.92 -21.01 -12.07
N ALA A 19 30.88 -20.59 -13.33
CA ALA A 19 30.70 -19.18 -13.71
C ALA A 19 29.36 -18.62 -13.23
N LYS A 20 28.27 -19.40 -13.39
CA LYS A 20 26.94 -19.03 -12.92
C LYS A 20 26.89 -18.91 -11.39
N ALA A 21 27.49 -19.85 -10.67
CA ALA A 21 27.56 -19.81 -9.22
C ALA A 21 28.36 -18.61 -8.71
N LYS A 22 29.46 -18.25 -9.40
CA LYS A 22 30.28 -17.07 -9.06
C LYS A 22 29.48 -15.78 -9.29
N ALA A 23 28.78 -15.65 -10.41
CA ALA A 23 27.95 -14.49 -10.73
C ALA A 23 26.82 -14.28 -9.71
N LEU A 24 26.17 -15.37 -9.26
CA LEU A 24 25.13 -15.30 -8.22
C LEU A 24 25.72 -14.84 -6.86
N ARG A 25 26.90 -15.29 -6.48
CA ARG A 25 27.57 -14.83 -5.24
C ARG A 25 27.92 -13.36 -5.31
N GLU A 26 28.47 -12.90 -6.43
CA GLU A 26 28.82 -11.49 -6.64
C GLU A 26 27.57 -10.60 -6.60
N GLU A 27 26.45 -11.07 -7.14
CA GLU A 27 25.18 -10.34 -7.08
C GLU A 27 24.63 -10.27 -5.65
N GLN A 28 24.70 -11.36 -4.89
CA GLN A 28 24.32 -11.38 -3.48
C GLN A 28 25.18 -10.42 -2.65
N GLU A 29 26.50 -10.46 -2.82
CA GLU A 29 27.42 -9.52 -2.13
C GLU A 29 27.12 -8.05 -2.49
N ARG A 30 26.78 -7.75 -3.75
CA ARG A 30 26.36 -6.40 -4.15
C ARG A 30 25.07 -5.97 -3.46
N ARG A 31 24.08 -6.87 -3.36
CA ARG A 31 22.82 -6.62 -2.65
C ARG A 31 23.06 -6.38 -1.15
N GLU A 32 23.91 -7.19 -0.52
CA GLU A 32 24.25 -7.01 0.90
C GLU A 32 25.05 -5.72 1.16
N ARG A 33 26.00 -5.36 0.29
CA ARG A 33 26.73 -4.07 0.39
C ARG A 33 25.79 -2.88 0.24
N ARG A 34 24.84 -2.92 -0.71
CA ARG A 34 23.81 -1.89 -0.86
C ARG A 34 22.92 -1.81 0.39
N ALA A 35 22.46 -2.94 0.93
CA ALA A 35 21.65 -2.98 2.15
C ALA A 35 22.41 -2.44 3.38
N LYS A 36 23.73 -2.72 3.52
CA LYS A 36 24.57 -2.19 4.61
C LYS A 36 24.81 -0.68 4.49
N ILE A 37 24.94 -0.16 3.26
CA ILE A 37 25.07 1.28 3.00
C ILE A 37 23.77 1.98 3.36
N THR A 38 22.61 1.43 2.96
CA THR A 38 21.29 2.00 3.26
C THR A 38 21.00 2.01 4.77
N ARG A 39 21.41 0.96 5.51
CA ARG A 39 21.27 0.94 6.98
C ARG A 39 22.17 1.95 7.69
N ARG A 40 23.37 2.24 7.17
CA ARG A 40 24.26 3.25 7.75
C ARG A 40 23.86 4.68 7.45
N SER A 41 23.20 4.94 6.32
CA SER A 41 22.68 6.26 5.97
C SER A 41 21.42 6.65 6.74
N LEU A 42 20.70 5.69 7.33
CA LEU A 42 19.51 5.94 8.16
C LEU A 42 19.83 6.25 9.63
N LEU A 43 21.08 6.03 10.08
CA LEU A 43 21.53 6.32 11.46
C LEU A 43 22.38 7.60 11.58
N GLY A 44 22.56 8.36 10.48
CA GLY A 44 23.31 9.61 10.43
C GLY A 44 22.43 10.84 10.46
N ALA A 45 21.90 11.19 11.63
CA ALA A 45 21.35 12.49 11.86
C ALA A 45 22.46 13.57 11.79
N ALA A 46 22.15 14.65 11.08
CA ALA A 46 22.68 15.99 11.24
C ALA A 46 24.18 16.11 11.58
N THR A 47 25.00 16.25 10.57
CA THR A 47 26.23 17.06 10.69
C THR A 47 26.35 17.95 9.47
N VAL A 48 26.29 19.26 9.74
CA VAL A 48 26.65 20.32 8.82
C VAL A 48 28.14 20.21 8.57
N VAL A 49 28.57 19.83 7.38
CA VAL A 49 29.95 20.00 6.94
C VAL A 49 29.99 21.24 6.07
N VAL A 50 30.50 22.31 6.63
CA VAL A 50 30.93 23.49 5.89
C VAL A 50 32.28 23.18 5.28
N VAL A 51 32.34 22.99 3.97
CA VAL A 51 33.58 23.05 3.20
C VAL A 51 33.48 24.27 2.30
N GLY A 52 34.31 25.25 2.61
CA GLY A 52 34.41 26.48 1.85
C GLY A 52 35.14 26.29 0.54
N ALA A 53 34.73 27.07 -0.39
CA ALA A 53 35.32 27.81 -1.49
C ALA A 53 34.57 27.57 -2.83
N GLY A 54 33.77 28.56 -3.19
CA GLY A 54 33.52 28.95 -4.59
C GLY A 54 32.58 28.04 -5.39
N ALA A 55 31.30 28.28 -5.27
CA ALA A 55 30.22 28.20 -6.25
C ALA A 55 28.91 27.79 -5.54
N GLY A 56 27.93 28.68 -5.62
CA GLY A 56 26.51 28.39 -5.47
C GLY A 56 26.07 27.56 -4.27
N LEU A 57 25.76 28.21 -3.17
CA LEU A 57 25.06 27.61 -2.05
C LEU A 57 23.66 27.17 -2.50
N VAL A 58 23.49 25.92 -2.92
CA VAL A 58 22.18 25.28 -2.96
C VAL A 58 21.82 24.98 -1.53
N VAL A 59 21.17 25.94 -0.86
CA VAL A 59 20.48 25.68 0.39
C VAL A 59 19.35 24.72 0.04
N TYR A 60 19.56 23.44 0.27
CA TYR A 60 18.47 22.48 0.39
C TYR A 60 17.73 22.87 1.67
N SER A 61 16.88 23.89 1.55
CA SER A 61 15.86 24.16 2.55
C SER A 61 15.00 22.89 2.59
N ARG A 62 15.19 22.04 3.60
CA ARG A 62 14.09 21.21 4.06
C ARG A 62 12.99 22.20 4.36
N LYS A 63 12.04 22.34 3.43
CA LYS A 63 10.76 22.94 3.76
C LYS A 63 10.30 22.15 4.96
N ASN A 64 10.23 22.78 6.13
CA ASN A 64 9.42 22.27 7.22
C ASN A 64 8.03 22.16 6.61
N THR A 65 7.69 20.97 6.15
CA THR A 65 6.33 20.68 5.71
C THR A 65 5.52 20.84 6.97
N VAL A 66 4.71 21.89 7.04
CA VAL A 66 3.77 22.06 8.14
C VAL A 66 2.87 20.83 8.06
N VAL A 67 2.97 19.94 9.04
CA VAL A 67 2.09 18.80 9.16
C VAL A 67 0.79 19.35 9.71
N GLY A 68 -0.27 19.33 8.89
CA GLY A 68 -1.60 19.75 9.31
C GLY A 68 -2.15 18.81 10.36
N ASN A 69 -2.97 19.31 11.26
CA ASN A 69 -3.51 18.59 12.41
C ASN A 69 -4.88 17.95 12.13
N SER A 70 -5.38 18.00 10.90
CA SER A 70 -6.66 17.37 10.56
C SER A 70 -6.55 15.85 10.58
N PHE A 71 -7.61 15.25 11.10
CA PHE A 71 -7.78 13.80 11.18
C PHE A 71 -9.23 13.52 10.79
N PRO A 72 -9.53 12.61 9.83
CA PRO A 72 -10.91 12.36 9.45
C PRO A 72 -11.75 11.92 10.64
N GLY A 73 -12.93 12.51 10.82
CA GLY A 73 -13.80 12.25 11.98
C GLY A 73 -14.30 10.80 12.06
N VAL A 74 -14.24 10.07 10.93
CA VAL A 74 -14.64 8.65 10.83
C VAL A 74 -13.46 7.68 10.94
N ALA A 75 -12.22 8.19 10.98
CA ALA A 75 -11.04 7.34 11.13
C ALA A 75 -10.81 6.98 12.61
N GLU A 76 -10.39 5.75 12.82
CA GLU A 76 -10.03 5.24 14.15
C GLU A 76 -8.70 5.84 14.64
N ALA A 77 -8.46 5.78 15.94
CA ALA A 77 -7.27 6.36 16.55
C ALA A 77 -5.94 5.82 15.99
N ASP A 78 -5.94 4.64 15.38
CA ASP A 78 -4.78 4.02 14.71
C ASP A 78 -4.64 4.42 13.24
N GLY A 79 -5.51 5.31 12.75
CA GLY A 79 -5.53 5.83 11.39
C GLY A 79 -6.31 4.97 10.39
N SER A 80 -6.89 3.86 10.81
CA SER A 80 -7.72 3.02 9.94
C SER A 80 -9.10 3.65 9.68
N VAL A 81 -9.71 3.24 8.57
CA VAL A 81 -11.12 3.56 8.24
C VAL A 81 -11.83 2.26 7.94
N THR A 82 -12.89 1.98 8.70
CA THR A 82 -13.68 0.75 8.58
C THR A 82 -14.87 0.92 7.65
N PHE A 83 -15.28 -0.17 6.99
CA PHE A 83 -16.45 -0.25 6.12
C PHE A 83 -17.19 -1.56 6.38
N GLY A 84 -18.51 -1.47 6.45
CA GLY A 84 -19.44 -2.61 6.50
C GLY A 84 -20.36 -2.66 5.27
N ALA A 85 -21.47 -3.38 5.38
CA ALA A 85 -22.44 -3.59 4.29
C ALA A 85 -22.97 -2.32 3.61
N PRO A 86 -23.18 -1.18 4.31
CA PRO A 86 -23.59 0.06 3.67
C PRO A 86 -22.53 0.69 2.76
N LEU A 87 -21.28 0.20 2.81
CA LEU A 87 -20.10 0.78 2.15
C LEU A 87 -19.80 2.22 2.62
N THR A 88 -20.30 2.59 3.79
CA THR A 88 -20.10 3.90 4.41
C THR A 88 -18.95 3.82 5.40
N PRO A 89 -17.98 4.76 5.41
CA PRO A 89 -16.88 4.75 6.35
C PRO A 89 -17.36 4.91 7.80
N GLY A 90 -16.62 4.29 8.72
CA GLY A 90 -16.97 4.22 10.14
C GLY A 90 -18.02 3.16 10.48
N THR A 91 -18.37 2.28 9.53
CA THR A 91 -19.29 1.16 9.75
C THR A 91 -18.56 -0.17 9.82
N SER A 92 -19.21 -1.18 10.39
CA SER A 92 -18.73 -2.56 10.48
C SER A 92 -19.86 -3.55 10.29
N ASN A 93 -19.56 -4.80 10.01
CA ASN A 93 -20.51 -5.91 10.02
C ASN A 93 -20.32 -6.70 11.32
N ASP A 94 -21.35 -6.75 12.14
CA ASP A 94 -21.29 -7.37 13.48
C ASP A 94 -20.91 -8.86 13.39
N GLY A 95 -19.85 -9.23 14.12
CA GLY A 95 -19.38 -10.61 14.18
C GLY A 95 -18.65 -11.12 12.92
N ALA A 96 -18.53 -10.30 11.89
CA ALA A 96 -17.75 -10.67 10.70
C ALA A 96 -16.23 -10.51 10.94
N PRO A 97 -15.39 -11.37 10.36
CA PRO A 97 -13.95 -11.20 10.43
C PRO A 97 -13.49 -9.88 9.79
N VAL A 98 -12.44 -9.28 10.35
CA VAL A 98 -11.89 -8.04 9.84
C VAL A 98 -10.84 -8.34 8.77
N LEU A 99 -11.03 -7.77 7.58
CA LEU A 99 -10.04 -7.73 6.53
C LEU A 99 -9.25 -6.43 6.64
N ASP A 100 -8.06 -6.48 7.25
CA ASP A 100 -7.15 -5.34 7.32
C ASP A 100 -6.30 -5.28 6.06
N VAL A 101 -6.30 -4.14 5.37
CA VAL A 101 -5.46 -3.90 4.20
C VAL A 101 -4.55 -2.72 4.47
N PHE A 102 -3.26 -2.99 4.70
CA PHE A 102 -2.22 -1.96 4.80
C PHE A 102 -1.68 -1.61 3.43
N PHE A 103 -1.72 -0.35 3.08
CA PHE A 103 -1.35 0.11 1.74
C PHE A 103 -0.67 1.48 1.73
N ASP A 104 0.08 1.74 0.64
CA ASP A 104 0.62 3.05 0.29
C ASP A 104 0.10 3.40 -1.11
N TYR A 105 -0.51 4.57 -1.27
CA TYR A 105 -1.07 4.99 -2.58
C TYR A 105 -0.03 5.10 -3.69
N SER A 106 1.26 5.12 -3.37
CA SER A 106 2.35 5.09 -4.34
C SER A 106 2.89 3.69 -4.61
N CYS A 107 2.24 2.65 -4.09
CA CYS A 107 2.64 1.26 -4.26
C CYS A 107 1.89 0.59 -5.41
N HIS A 108 2.61 0.20 -6.47
CA HIS A 108 1.98 -0.45 -7.62
C HIS A 108 1.41 -1.85 -7.31
N PHE A 109 1.99 -2.56 -6.33
CA PHE A 109 1.43 -3.83 -5.87
C PHE A 109 0.12 -3.62 -5.09
N CYS A 110 -0.01 -2.48 -4.35
CA CYS A 110 -1.27 -2.11 -3.73
C CYS A 110 -2.35 -1.80 -4.77
N ALA A 111 -2.00 -1.06 -5.82
CA ALA A 111 -2.91 -0.77 -6.91
C ALA A 111 -3.35 -2.03 -7.66
N ALA A 112 -2.43 -2.99 -7.86
CA ALA A 112 -2.76 -4.27 -8.47
C ALA A 112 -3.70 -5.10 -7.59
N PHE A 113 -3.46 -5.15 -6.28
CA PHE A 113 -4.32 -5.82 -5.31
C PHE A 113 -5.71 -5.20 -5.28
N ASP A 114 -5.79 -3.88 -5.17
CA ASP A 114 -7.06 -3.14 -5.16
C ASP A 114 -7.87 -3.43 -6.43
N THR A 115 -7.25 -3.27 -7.60
CA THR A 115 -7.90 -3.52 -8.89
C THR A 115 -8.43 -4.96 -9.02
N LEU A 116 -7.67 -5.94 -8.52
CA LEU A 116 -8.06 -7.35 -8.61
C LEU A 116 -9.24 -7.68 -7.68
N HIS A 117 -9.27 -7.09 -6.47
CA HIS A 117 -10.19 -7.51 -5.42
C HIS A 117 -11.32 -6.53 -5.12
N THR A 118 -11.41 -5.38 -5.80
CA THR A 118 -12.46 -4.36 -5.55
C THR A 118 -13.86 -4.94 -5.57
N GLU A 119 -14.22 -5.71 -6.61
CA GLU A 119 -15.55 -6.31 -6.75
C GLU A 119 -15.81 -7.39 -5.70
N GLU A 120 -14.81 -8.22 -5.44
CA GLU A 120 -14.86 -9.27 -4.43
C GLU A 120 -15.06 -8.68 -3.03
N ILE A 121 -14.25 -7.70 -2.64
CA ILE A 121 -14.36 -7.01 -1.35
C ILE A 121 -15.72 -6.34 -1.22
N THR A 122 -16.21 -5.66 -2.26
CA THR A 122 -17.51 -5.01 -2.26
C THR A 122 -18.64 -6.02 -2.03
N THR A 123 -18.56 -7.18 -2.66
CA THR A 123 -19.53 -8.28 -2.50
C THR A 123 -19.49 -8.83 -1.08
N LEU A 124 -18.31 -9.16 -0.57
CA LEU A 124 -18.12 -9.67 0.79
C LEU A 124 -18.63 -8.68 1.87
N LEU A 125 -18.43 -7.36 1.65
CA LEU A 125 -18.96 -6.31 2.52
C LEU A 125 -20.49 -6.29 2.53
N ARG A 126 -21.12 -6.23 1.34
CA ARG A 126 -22.58 -6.17 1.21
C ARG A 126 -23.29 -7.42 1.76
N ASP A 127 -22.63 -8.56 1.62
CA ASP A 127 -23.12 -9.84 2.14
C ASP A 127 -22.89 -9.99 3.66
N GLY A 128 -22.26 -9.00 4.31
CA GLY A 128 -21.97 -9.02 5.74
C GLY A 128 -20.90 -10.03 6.13
N ARG A 129 -20.09 -10.50 5.19
CA ARG A 129 -19.11 -11.57 5.38
C ARG A 129 -17.76 -11.10 5.91
N ILE A 130 -17.45 -9.81 5.73
CA ILE A 130 -16.26 -9.16 6.27
C ILE A 130 -16.61 -7.75 6.78
N THR A 131 -15.78 -7.22 7.66
CA THR A 131 -15.57 -5.79 7.85
C THR A 131 -14.25 -5.43 7.19
N LEU A 132 -14.22 -4.46 6.28
CA LEU A 132 -12.97 -3.97 5.69
C LEU A 132 -12.37 -2.90 6.60
N ALA A 133 -11.09 -2.99 6.92
CA ALA A 133 -10.33 -1.92 7.56
C ALA A 133 -9.21 -1.45 6.60
N LEU A 134 -9.43 -0.29 5.99
CA LEU A 134 -8.42 0.39 5.17
C LEU A 134 -7.39 1.03 6.10
N ARG A 135 -6.11 0.66 5.94
CA ARG A 135 -4.99 1.10 6.77
C ARG A 135 -3.92 1.81 5.94
N PRO A 136 -4.12 3.10 5.66
CA PRO A 136 -3.20 3.86 4.85
C PRO A 136 -1.87 4.08 5.58
N CYS A 137 -0.75 3.96 4.84
CA CYS A 137 0.56 4.32 5.34
C CYS A 137 1.42 4.94 4.23
N LYS A 138 2.47 5.65 4.59
CA LYS A 138 3.43 6.24 3.66
C LYS A 138 4.81 5.67 3.92
N ILE A 139 5.12 4.51 3.32
CA ILE A 139 6.39 3.81 3.51
C ILE A 139 7.36 4.01 2.34
N LEU A 140 6.84 4.35 1.17
CA LEU A 140 7.64 4.60 -0.03
C LEU A 140 8.15 6.04 -0.13
N GLY A 141 7.64 6.94 0.72
CA GLY A 141 8.12 8.32 0.81
C GLY A 141 7.73 9.21 -0.37
N GLN A 142 6.84 8.77 -1.27
CA GLN A 142 6.46 9.50 -2.47
C GLN A 142 5.39 10.58 -2.17
N ASN A 143 5.43 11.67 -2.93
CA ASN A 143 4.47 12.78 -2.77
C ASN A 143 3.06 12.41 -3.19
N TRP A 144 2.89 11.43 -4.09
CA TRP A 144 1.57 11.00 -4.53
C TRP A 144 0.71 10.53 -3.37
N THR A 145 1.30 9.80 -2.43
CA THR A 145 0.59 9.38 -1.20
C THR A 145 0.07 10.58 -0.42
N ASP A 146 0.86 11.65 -0.25
CA ASP A 146 0.38 12.85 0.44
C ASP A 146 -0.77 13.52 -0.33
N ILE A 147 -0.68 13.59 -1.66
CA ILE A 147 -1.73 14.17 -2.51
C ILE A 147 -3.05 13.41 -2.29
N VAL A 148 -3.02 12.07 -2.39
CA VAL A 148 -4.23 11.26 -2.24
C VAL A 148 -4.75 11.30 -0.81
N MET A 149 -3.89 11.19 0.22
CA MET A 149 -4.30 11.23 1.62
C MET A 149 -4.99 12.55 1.98
N ASN A 150 -4.51 13.67 1.47
CA ASN A 150 -5.14 14.97 1.70
C ASN A 150 -6.50 15.09 0.99
N GLY A 151 -6.62 14.59 -0.23
CA GLY A 151 -7.90 14.54 -0.95
C GLY A 151 -8.90 13.61 -0.27
N MET A 152 -8.44 12.40 0.12
CA MET A 152 -9.25 11.40 0.83
C MET A 152 -9.74 11.92 2.18
N GLY A 153 -8.89 12.59 2.95
CA GLY A 153 -9.29 13.18 4.23
C GLY A 153 -10.44 14.17 4.07
N LEU A 154 -10.41 15.04 3.04
CA LEU A 154 -11.54 15.93 2.73
C LEU A 154 -12.80 15.18 2.35
N VAL A 155 -12.68 14.13 1.54
CA VAL A 155 -13.83 13.31 1.12
C VAL A 155 -14.44 12.61 2.32
N LEU A 156 -13.64 12.01 3.19
CA LEU A 156 -14.10 11.37 4.42
C LEU A 156 -14.83 12.32 5.36
N ASP A 157 -14.39 13.58 5.46
CA ASP A 157 -15.02 14.57 6.33
C ASP A 157 -16.26 15.22 5.72
N GLN A 158 -16.34 15.38 4.40
CA GLN A 158 -17.37 16.21 3.77
C GLN A 158 -18.37 15.45 2.89
N GLN A 159 -17.95 14.28 2.36
CA GLN A 159 -18.80 13.44 1.50
C GLN A 159 -18.41 11.96 1.66
N PRO A 160 -18.54 11.39 2.86
CA PRO A 160 -18.04 10.07 3.20
C PRO A 160 -18.59 8.94 2.31
N ASP A 161 -19.82 9.05 1.82
CA ASP A 161 -20.45 8.01 1.00
C ASP A 161 -19.74 7.75 -0.34
N THR A 162 -18.86 8.65 -0.78
CA THR A 162 -18.07 8.48 -2.01
C THR A 162 -16.63 8.01 -1.73
N ALA A 163 -16.28 7.80 -0.46
CA ALA A 163 -14.89 7.56 -0.07
C ALA A 163 -14.33 6.25 -0.61
N LEU A 164 -15.10 5.16 -0.60
CA LEU A 164 -14.65 3.86 -1.10
C LEU A 164 -14.46 3.89 -2.62
N ASP A 165 -15.40 4.48 -3.34
CA ASP A 165 -15.30 4.64 -4.81
C ASP A 165 -14.11 5.54 -5.19
N PHE A 166 -13.87 6.60 -4.42
CA PHE A 166 -12.71 7.47 -4.64
C PHE A 166 -11.39 6.76 -4.32
N HIS A 167 -11.35 5.92 -3.27
CA HIS A 167 -10.19 5.08 -2.94
C HIS A 167 -9.80 4.18 -4.12
N ASN A 168 -10.75 3.41 -4.63
CA ASN A 168 -10.55 2.50 -5.76
C ASN A 168 -10.13 3.25 -7.03
N ALA A 169 -10.77 4.40 -7.30
CA ALA A 169 -10.43 5.23 -8.45
C ALA A 169 -9.03 5.86 -8.35
N ALA A 170 -8.58 6.22 -7.15
CA ALA A 170 -7.23 6.74 -6.93
C ALA A 170 -6.15 5.67 -7.21
N PHE A 171 -6.40 4.40 -6.85
CA PHE A 171 -5.52 3.29 -7.22
C PHE A 171 -5.57 2.97 -8.71
N SER A 172 -6.74 3.00 -9.32
CA SER A 172 -6.89 2.81 -10.77
C SER A 172 -6.13 3.87 -11.55
N LEU A 173 -6.22 5.15 -11.16
CA LEU A 173 -5.45 6.25 -11.73
C LEU A 173 -3.94 6.02 -11.57
N PHE A 174 -3.50 5.64 -10.36
CA PHE A 174 -2.09 5.36 -10.12
C PHE A 174 -1.58 4.20 -10.99
N SER A 175 -2.37 3.12 -11.12
CA SER A 175 -2.04 1.98 -11.98
C SER A 175 -1.89 2.38 -13.45
N GLU A 176 -2.82 3.20 -13.97
CA GLU A 176 -2.76 3.72 -15.35
C GLU A 176 -1.48 4.55 -15.57
N ILE A 177 -1.20 5.50 -14.67
CA ILE A 177 -0.02 6.37 -14.77
C ILE A 177 1.28 5.57 -14.65
N TYR A 178 1.33 4.61 -13.70
CA TYR A 178 2.48 3.74 -13.52
C TYR A 178 2.77 2.90 -14.78
N ASN A 179 1.73 2.31 -15.39
CA ASN A 179 1.86 1.50 -16.60
C ASN A 179 2.23 2.34 -17.83
N SER A 180 1.77 3.58 -17.92
CA SER A 180 2.14 4.51 -19.00
C SER A 180 3.53 5.11 -18.83
N GLN A 181 4.14 4.96 -17.65
CA GLN A 181 5.42 5.56 -17.26
C GLN A 181 5.44 7.10 -17.32
N ASP A 182 4.28 7.74 -17.31
CA ASP A 182 4.16 9.20 -17.32
C ASP A 182 3.93 9.77 -15.91
N GLY A 183 4.96 9.68 -15.07
CA GLY A 183 4.93 10.15 -13.69
C GLY A 183 4.60 11.65 -13.54
N ASN A 184 4.67 12.45 -14.61
CA ASN A 184 4.30 13.86 -14.57
C ASN A 184 2.78 14.05 -14.36
N ARG A 185 1.97 13.04 -14.62
CA ARG A 185 0.53 13.02 -14.37
C ARG A 185 0.16 12.80 -12.89
N LEU A 186 1.08 12.46 -12.01
CA LEU A 186 0.83 12.34 -10.58
C LEU A 186 0.64 13.72 -9.93
N THR A 187 -0.47 14.37 -10.26
CA THR A 187 -0.80 15.75 -9.88
C THR A 187 -2.12 15.85 -9.13
N VAL A 188 -2.31 16.96 -8.41
CA VAL A 188 -3.59 17.26 -7.75
C VAL A 188 -4.72 17.38 -8.75
N ASP A 189 -4.45 17.92 -9.96
CA ASP A 189 -5.47 18.13 -10.99
C ASP A 189 -5.97 16.80 -11.57
N GLU A 190 -5.09 15.82 -11.80
CA GLU A 190 -5.49 14.46 -12.21
C GLU A 190 -6.32 13.79 -11.12
N LEU A 191 -5.91 13.87 -9.85
CA LEU A 191 -6.69 13.35 -8.73
C LEU A 191 -8.04 14.04 -8.61
N ALA A 192 -8.09 15.36 -8.79
CA ALA A 192 -9.30 16.16 -8.77
C ALA A 192 -10.31 15.74 -9.85
N SER A 193 -9.80 15.50 -11.06
CA SER A 193 -10.61 14.96 -12.16
C SER A 193 -11.18 13.59 -11.84
N THR A 194 -10.35 12.71 -11.29
CA THR A 194 -10.74 11.36 -10.86
C THR A 194 -11.79 11.41 -9.74
N ALA A 195 -11.62 12.26 -8.73
CA ALA A 195 -12.61 12.44 -7.68
C ALA A 195 -13.98 12.89 -8.22
N LYS A 196 -14.01 13.80 -9.18
CA LYS A 196 -15.27 14.22 -9.83
C LYS A 196 -15.95 13.05 -10.53
N SER A 197 -15.21 12.15 -11.17
CA SER A 197 -15.79 10.99 -11.85
C SER A 197 -16.44 9.98 -10.92
N THR A 198 -16.04 9.97 -9.62
CA THR A 198 -16.68 9.13 -8.58
C THR A 198 -17.83 9.84 -7.84
N GLY A 199 -18.22 11.02 -8.30
CA GLY A 199 -19.34 11.77 -7.70
C GLY A 199 -18.95 12.71 -6.57
N VAL A 200 -17.67 12.91 -6.29
CA VAL A 200 -17.22 13.93 -5.32
C VAL A 200 -17.58 15.31 -5.83
N SER A 201 -18.23 16.12 -4.98
CA SER A 201 -18.74 17.43 -5.35
C SER A 201 -17.62 18.41 -5.75
N GLY A 202 -17.91 19.31 -6.68
CA GLY A 202 -16.95 20.29 -7.17
C GLY A 202 -16.38 21.16 -6.05
N SER A 203 -17.20 21.55 -5.07
CA SER A 203 -16.74 22.36 -3.93
C SER A 203 -15.67 21.67 -3.07
N ILE A 204 -15.74 20.35 -2.91
CA ILE A 204 -14.74 19.56 -2.20
C ILE A 204 -13.46 19.47 -3.04
N VAL A 205 -13.60 19.14 -4.31
CA VAL A 205 -12.47 19.02 -5.24
C VAL A 205 -11.71 20.33 -5.40
N ASP A 206 -12.40 21.46 -5.45
CA ASP A 206 -11.78 22.80 -5.54
C ASP A 206 -10.88 23.12 -4.30
N ALA A 207 -11.15 22.47 -3.17
CA ALA A 207 -10.32 22.59 -1.97
C ALA A 207 -9.06 21.71 -1.97
N PHE A 208 -8.93 20.72 -2.88
CA PHE A 208 -7.80 19.78 -2.91
C PHE A 208 -6.44 20.49 -2.98
N ASN A 209 -6.28 21.47 -3.87
CA ASN A 209 -5.02 22.19 -4.02
C ASN A 209 -4.57 22.85 -2.71
N LYS A 210 -5.51 23.46 -1.97
CA LYS A 210 -5.20 24.08 -0.69
C LYS A 210 -4.83 23.05 0.36
N THR A 211 -5.63 21.99 0.47
CA THR A 211 -5.46 20.94 1.47
C THR A 211 -4.14 20.19 1.29
N VAL A 212 -3.79 19.87 0.05
CA VAL A 212 -2.50 19.24 -0.30
C VAL A 212 -1.33 20.18 -0.02
N LYS A 213 -1.44 21.46 -0.40
CA LYS A 213 -0.39 22.45 -0.14
C LYS A 213 -0.11 22.64 1.35
N ASP A 214 -1.16 22.66 2.16
CA ASP A 214 -1.09 22.83 3.60
C ASP A 214 -0.80 21.50 4.31
N ASN A 215 -0.77 20.36 3.58
CA ASN A 215 -0.68 19.01 4.11
C ASN A 215 -1.63 18.81 5.29
N SER A 216 -2.89 19.18 5.12
CA SER A 216 -3.88 19.30 6.20
C SER A 216 -4.09 18.00 6.97
N TYR A 217 -4.06 16.85 6.30
CA TYR A 217 -4.23 15.51 6.88
C TYR A 217 -2.90 14.78 7.10
N GLY A 218 -1.79 15.51 7.22
CA GLY A 218 -0.47 14.96 7.46
C GLY A 218 -0.39 14.11 8.72
N THR A 219 -1.03 14.55 9.82
CA THR A 219 -1.09 13.79 11.08
C THR A 219 -1.77 12.43 10.90
N TRP A 220 -2.83 12.34 10.08
CA TRP A 220 -3.49 11.07 9.77
C TRP A 220 -2.53 10.13 9.04
N THR A 221 -1.82 10.63 8.01
CA THR A 221 -0.81 9.86 7.27
C THR A 221 0.32 9.37 8.19
N GLU A 222 0.79 10.23 9.10
CA GLU A 222 1.83 9.86 10.08
C GLU A 222 1.33 8.80 11.07
N THR A 223 0.10 8.91 11.54
CA THR A 223 -0.52 7.93 12.45
C THR A 223 -0.61 6.56 11.80
N GLY A 224 -1.18 6.46 10.59
CA GLY A 224 -1.25 5.17 9.89
C GLY A 224 0.13 4.58 9.59
N THR A 225 1.12 5.44 9.26
CA THR A 225 2.51 5.02 9.08
C THR A 225 3.15 4.55 10.38
N GLY A 226 2.82 5.17 11.51
CA GLY A 226 3.22 4.73 12.85
C GLY A 226 2.66 3.35 13.16
N THR A 227 1.35 3.18 13.00
CA THR A 227 0.66 1.89 13.22
C THR A 227 1.27 0.76 12.38
N PHE A 228 1.59 1.01 11.09
CA PHE A 228 2.28 0.04 10.24
C PHE A 228 3.62 -0.40 10.84
N LYS A 229 4.42 0.54 11.33
CA LYS A 229 5.74 0.27 11.93
C LYS A 229 5.62 -0.44 13.26
N ASP A 230 4.69 -0.03 14.12
CA ASP A 230 4.47 -0.61 15.45
C ASP A 230 4.00 -2.06 15.38
N LYS A 231 3.28 -2.42 14.31
CA LYS A 231 2.95 -3.82 13.99
C LYS A 231 4.12 -4.62 13.42
N GLY A 232 5.28 -4.01 13.21
CA GLY A 232 6.49 -4.67 12.67
C GLY A 232 6.38 -5.04 11.18
N LEU A 233 5.43 -4.47 10.45
CA LEU A 233 5.21 -4.75 9.03
C LEU A 233 6.35 -4.18 8.18
N GLN A 234 6.65 -4.82 7.03
CA GLN A 234 7.84 -4.50 6.24
C GLN A 234 7.53 -4.08 4.79
N SER A 235 6.34 -4.40 4.29
CA SER A 235 5.97 -4.15 2.88
C SER A 235 4.48 -3.91 2.73
N THR A 236 4.11 -3.26 1.62
CA THR A 236 2.71 -3.09 1.19
C THR A 236 2.51 -3.72 -0.19
N PRO A 237 1.31 -4.26 -0.46
CA PRO A 237 0.25 -4.42 0.51
C PRO A 237 0.60 -5.47 1.58
N THR A 238 0.09 -5.31 2.79
CA THR A 238 -0.02 -6.39 3.79
C THR A 238 -1.49 -6.58 4.09
N VAL A 239 -1.97 -7.79 3.95
CA VAL A 239 -3.38 -8.15 4.13
C VAL A 239 -3.50 -9.10 5.31
N LEU A 240 -4.34 -8.76 6.27
CA LEU A 240 -4.65 -9.66 7.39
C LEU A 240 -6.14 -9.97 7.38
N LEU A 241 -6.49 -11.21 7.64
CA LEU A 241 -7.86 -11.64 7.85
C LEU A 241 -7.98 -12.12 9.30
N ASP A 242 -8.80 -11.45 10.08
CA ASP A 242 -8.96 -11.66 11.52
C ASP A 242 -7.62 -11.70 12.26
N GLY A 243 -6.75 -10.75 11.93
CA GLY A 243 -5.40 -10.60 12.52
C GLY A 243 -4.34 -11.55 11.97
N THR A 244 -4.71 -12.54 11.14
CA THR A 244 -3.76 -13.47 10.51
C THR A 244 -3.32 -12.96 9.15
N GLN A 245 -2.00 -12.79 8.95
CA GLN A 245 -1.48 -12.32 7.66
C GLN A 245 -1.66 -13.38 6.58
N LEU A 246 -2.26 -12.97 5.45
CA LEU A 246 -2.40 -13.79 4.27
C LEU A 246 -1.13 -13.74 3.39
N ASP A 247 -0.81 -14.86 2.75
CA ASP A 247 0.24 -14.88 1.72
C ASP A 247 -0.32 -14.28 0.43
N LEU A 248 0.27 -13.18 -0.03
CA LEU A 248 -0.14 -12.50 -1.26
C LEU A 248 -0.06 -13.38 -2.51
N GLN A 249 0.77 -14.43 -2.51
CA GLN A 249 0.84 -15.36 -3.62
C GLN A 249 -0.43 -16.19 -3.75
N THR A 250 -1.14 -16.43 -2.64
CA THR A 250 -2.43 -17.12 -2.64
C THR A 250 -3.58 -16.20 -3.05
N LEU A 251 -3.38 -14.87 -3.03
CA LEU A 251 -4.36 -13.86 -3.39
C LEU A 251 -4.21 -13.41 -4.85
N SER A 252 -4.05 -14.37 -5.77
CA SER A 252 -3.79 -14.08 -7.19
C SER A 252 -4.99 -14.25 -8.11
N THR A 253 -6.17 -14.56 -7.55
CA THR A 253 -7.43 -14.72 -8.29
C THR A 253 -8.53 -13.82 -7.72
N GLU A 254 -9.53 -13.52 -8.51
CA GLU A 254 -10.68 -12.68 -8.15
C GLU A 254 -11.60 -13.29 -7.07
N THR A 255 -11.34 -14.52 -6.63
CA THR A 255 -12.11 -15.27 -5.61
C THR A 255 -11.31 -15.66 -4.39
N ALA A 256 -10.03 -15.27 -4.35
CA ALA A 256 -9.11 -15.78 -3.33
C ALA A 256 -9.42 -15.25 -1.92
N LEU A 257 -9.93 -14.04 -1.78
CA LEU A 257 -10.39 -13.53 -0.48
C LEU A 257 -11.64 -14.26 0.00
N THR A 258 -12.56 -14.57 -0.91
CA THR A 258 -13.75 -15.37 -0.63
C THR A 258 -13.37 -16.75 -0.10
N GLU A 259 -12.42 -17.41 -0.75
CA GLU A 259 -11.91 -18.72 -0.31
C GLU A 259 -11.23 -18.64 1.07
N ALA A 260 -10.47 -17.56 1.33
CA ALA A 260 -9.85 -17.34 2.64
C ALA A 260 -10.91 -17.13 3.75
N VAL A 261 -11.96 -16.35 3.48
CA VAL A 261 -13.08 -16.12 4.41
C VAL A 261 -13.85 -17.41 4.68
N ASP A 262 -14.13 -18.24 3.64
CA ASP A 262 -14.78 -19.52 3.78
C ASP A 262 -13.94 -20.52 4.60
N GLY A 263 -12.63 -20.47 4.44
CA GLY A 263 -11.70 -21.27 5.21
C GLY A 263 -11.75 -21.00 6.73
N LEU A 264 -11.96 -19.73 7.14
CA LEU A 264 -12.17 -19.38 8.56
C LEU A 264 -13.47 -19.98 9.11
N ALA A 265 -14.57 -19.87 8.35
CA ALA A 265 -15.87 -20.37 8.75
C ALA A 265 -15.88 -21.91 8.87
N GLY A 266 -15.17 -22.61 7.97
CA GLY A 266 -15.02 -24.07 7.99
C GLY A 266 -14.17 -24.57 9.17
N GLY A 267 -13.13 -23.83 9.57
CA GLY A 267 -12.26 -24.17 10.68
C GLY A 267 -12.93 -24.05 12.06
N ALA A 268 -13.91 -23.17 12.21
CA ALA A 268 -14.67 -22.98 13.45
C ALA A 268 -15.72 -24.10 13.71
N SER A 269 -16.02 -24.93 12.71
CA SER A 269 -17.03 -25.99 12.77
C SER A 269 -16.47 -27.38 13.15
N GLY A 270 -15.17 -27.47 13.46
CA GLY A 270 -14.51 -28.70 13.90
C GLY A 270 -14.99 -29.12 15.28
N THR A 271 -16.01 -29.97 15.34
CA THR A 271 -16.46 -30.65 16.56
C THR A 271 -15.29 -31.42 17.18
N PRO A 272 -15.03 -31.31 18.51
CA PRO A 272 -14.09 -32.21 19.16
C PRO A 272 -14.58 -33.64 19.02
N ALA A 273 -13.70 -34.56 18.57
CA ALA A 273 -13.97 -35.96 18.55
C ALA A 273 -14.39 -36.42 19.96
N PRO A 274 -15.42 -37.30 20.09
CA PRO A 274 -15.80 -37.83 21.38
C PRO A 274 -14.63 -38.64 21.94
N GLY A 275 -14.23 -38.26 23.19
CA GLY A 275 -13.23 -39.00 23.94
C GLY A 275 -13.65 -40.44 24.07
N ASP A 276 -12.74 -41.33 23.71
CA ASP A 276 -12.86 -42.76 23.91
C ASP A 276 -12.63 -43.04 25.40
N ASP A 277 -13.73 -43.11 26.15
CA ASP A 277 -13.72 -43.60 27.54
C ASP A 277 -13.64 -45.13 27.49
N GLY A 278 -12.44 -45.68 27.68
CA GLY A 278 -12.16 -47.09 27.90
C GLY A 278 -11.31 -47.27 29.17
#